data_ceeb4612f2e3117545ddbdf760e094ba
#
_entry.id   ceeb4612f2e3117545ddbdf760e094ba
#
_cell.length_a   1.000
_cell.length_b   1.000
_cell.length_c   1.000
_cell.angle_alpha   90.00
_cell.angle_beta   90.00
_cell.angle_gamma   90.00
#
_symmetry.space_group_name_H-M   'P 1'
#
loop_
_entity.id
_entity.type
_entity.pdbx_description
1 polymer ?
#
loop_
_entity_poly.entity_id
_entity_poly.type
_entity_poly.pdbx_seq_one_letter_code
_entity_poly.pdbx_strand_id
1 'polypeptide(L)'
;MDLFLNSFSETFIDKGDHFLMQGKISKHIGYVKSGLMMYYKIIDGVEVPAEFAKENEWVAYLKSFSTGIISDMSIKAIEDTQLLTLSSKAMSELFNKQPKFMALRNYYMELSFIRNTEHTSALATLNAKQRYEFFCAN
;
A
#
# COMPACT_ATOMS: atom_id res chain seq x y z
N MET A 1 -14.83 6.38 14.34
CA MET A 1 -14.51 5.16 13.58
C MET A 1 -15.45 4.89 12.42
N ASP A 2 -16.76 5.03 12.64
CA ASP A 2 -17.73 4.78 11.57
C ASP A 2 -17.53 5.70 10.38
N LEU A 3 -17.22 6.98 10.61
CA LEU A 3 -16.94 7.93 9.54
C LEU A 3 -15.73 7.49 8.70
N PHE A 4 -14.69 7.00 9.37
CA PHE A 4 -13.49 6.49 8.71
C PHE A 4 -13.81 5.27 7.85
N LEU A 5 -14.52 4.28 8.42
CA LEU A 5 -14.87 3.07 7.71
C LEU A 5 -15.82 3.33 6.53
N ASN A 6 -16.75 4.27 6.71
CA ASN A 6 -17.71 4.63 5.67
C ASN A 6 -17.08 5.39 4.51
N SER A 7 -15.87 5.91 4.69
CA SER A 7 -15.14 6.60 3.62
C SER A 7 -14.48 5.63 2.64
N PHE A 8 -14.40 4.35 2.99
CA PHE A 8 -13.83 3.33 2.11
C PHE A 8 -14.87 2.79 1.13
N SER A 9 -14.39 2.44 -0.05
CA SER A 9 -15.20 1.82 -1.10
C SER A 9 -14.76 0.39 -1.33
N GLU A 10 -15.71 -0.49 -1.64
CA GLU A 10 -15.37 -1.86 -2.05
C GLU A 10 -14.86 -1.85 -3.48
N THR A 11 -13.76 -2.52 -3.72
CA THR A 11 -13.15 -2.62 -5.03
C THR A 11 -12.74 -4.07 -5.28
N PHE A 12 -13.04 -4.57 -6.47
CA PHE A 12 -12.66 -5.92 -6.89
C PHE A 12 -11.62 -5.80 -7.99
N ILE A 13 -10.52 -6.53 -7.84
CA ILE A 13 -9.45 -6.57 -8.82
C ILE A 13 -9.26 -8.01 -9.24
N ASP A 14 -9.49 -8.28 -10.51
CA ASP A 14 -9.35 -9.62 -11.06
C ASP A 14 -7.87 -10.01 -11.13
N LYS A 15 -7.61 -11.29 -11.03
CA LYS A 15 -6.27 -11.85 -11.18
C LYS A 15 -5.60 -11.28 -12.43
N GLY A 16 -4.41 -10.71 -12.27
CA GLY A 16 -3.62 -10.11 -13.34
C GLY A 16 -3.86 -8.62 -13.55
N ASP A 17 -4.93 -8.08 -13.01
CA ASP A 17 -5.20 -6.64 -13.10
C ASP A 17 -4.41 -5.87 -12.05
N HIS A 18 -4.23 -4.57 -12.31
CA HIS A 18 -3.37 -3.72 -11.50
C HIS A 18 -4.14 -2.80 -10.57
N PHE A 19 -3.65 -2.68 -9.35
CA PHE A 19 -4.02 -1.63 -8.40
C PHE A 19 -3.22 -0.35 -8.69
N LEU A 20 -1.96 -0.50 -9.07
CA LEU A 20 -1.08 0.60 -9.42
C LEU A 20 -0.12 0.13 -10.53
N MET A 21 0.09 0.96 -11.53
CA MET A 21 1.09 0.70 -12.58
C MET A 21 2.25 1.67 -12.45
N GLN A 22 3.46 1.15 -12.68
CA GLN A 22 4.66 1.97 -12.77
C GLN A 22 4.44 3.12 -13.78
N GLY A 23 4.88 4.31 -13.42
CA GLY A 23 4.69 5.50 -14.23
C GLY A 23 3.40 6.26 -13.93
N LYS A 24 2.54 5.72 -13.08
CA LYS A 24 1.31 6.38 -12.63
C LYS A 24 1.47 6.90 -11.21
N ILE A 25 0.58 7.81 -10.81
CA ILE A 25 0.53 8.32 -9.45
C ILE A 25 -0.43 7.46 -8.64
N SER A 26 0.00 7.02 -7.46
CA SER A 26 -0.86 6.27 -6.55
C SER A 26 -1.87 7.23 -5.91
N LYS A 27 -3.15 7.01 -6.17
CA LYS A 27 -4.24 7.85 -5.66
C LYS A 27 -5.12 7.14 -4.64
N HIS A 28 -4.77 5.91 -4.28
CA HIS A 28 -5.57 5.08 -3.37
C HIS A 28 -4.68 4.30 -2.43
N ILE A 29 -5.20 4.08 -1.23
CA ILE A 29 -4.70 3.02 -0.36
C ILE A 29 -5.80 1.95 -0.28
N GLY A 30 -5.41 0.73 0.02
CA GLY A 30 -6.33 -0.38 0.12
C GLY A 30 -6.08 -1.26 1.33
N TYR A 31 -7.14 -1.94 1.76
CA TYR A 31 -7.08 -2.99 2.77
C TYR A 31 -7.55 -4.28 2.12
N VAL A 32 -6.75 -5.32 2.18
CA VAL A 32 -7.07 -6.60 1.51
C VAL A 32 -8.05 -7.38 2.38
N LYS A 33 -9.28 -7.51 1.90
CA LYS A 33 -10.30 -8.34 2.56
C LYS A 33 -10.12 -9.81 2.21
N SER A 34 -9.78 -10.08 0.95
CA SER A 34 -9.48 -11.42 0.48
C SER A 34 -8.61 -11.32 -0.76
N GLY A 35 -7.77 -12.32 -1.00
CA GLY A 35 -6.90 -12.38 -2.16
C GLY A 35 -5.44 -12.10 -1.84
N LEU A 36 -4.69 -11.76 -2.88
CA LEU A 36 -3.24 -11.57 -2.78
C LEU A 36 -2.78 -10.56 -3.82
N MET A 37 -2.04 -9.56 -3.36
CA MET A 37 -1.46 -8.51 -4.20
C MET A 37 0.06 -8.63 -4.20
N MET A 38 0.69 -8.30 -5.33
CA MET A 38 2.15 -8.36 -5.47
C MET A 38 2.69 -7.01 -5.93
N TYR A 39 3.66 -6.50 -5.19
CA TYR A 39 4.47 -5.35 -5.59
C TYR A 39 5.61 -5.87 -6.45
N TYR A 40 5.87 -5.22 -7.58
CA TYR A 40 6.97 -5.65 -8.44
C TYR A 40 7.54 -4.49 -9.24
N LYS A 41 8.77 -4.69 -9.72
CA LYS A 41 9.42 -3.80 -10.67
C LYS A 41 9.77 -4.57 -11.92
N ILE A 42 9.85 -3.86 -13.03
CA ILE A 42 10.37 -4.44 -14.28
C ILE A 42 11.85 -4.10 -14.35
N ILE A 43 12.69 -5.12 -14.35
CA ILE A 43 14.14 -4.97 -14.47
C ILE A 43 14.61 -5.82 -15.65
N ASP A 44 15.18 -5.16 -16.65
CA ASP A 44 15.61 -5.82 -17.89
C ASP A 44 14.49 -6.64 -18.55
N GLY A 45 13.27 -6.10 -18.53
CA GLY A 45 12.11 -6.75 -19.14
C GLY A 45 11.48 -7.87 -18.31
N VAL A 46 11.97 -8.09 -17.09
CA VAL A 46 11.49 -9.16 -16.21
C VAL A 46 10.79 -8.58 -14.98
N GLU A 47 9.64 -9.16 -14.62
CA GLU A 47 8.96 -8.81 -13.38
C GLU A 47 9.75 -9.36 -12.19
N VAL A 48 10.19 -8.46 -11.31
CA VAL A 48 10.93 -8.83 -10.09
C VAL A 48 10.05 -8.50 -8.90
N PRO A 49 9.50 -9.52 -8.21
CA PRO A 49 8.67 -9.29 -7.02
C PRO A 49 9.47 -8.62 -5.90
N ALA A 50 8.83 -7.66 -5.24
CA ALA A 50 9.43 -6.94 -4.12
C ALA A 50 8.73 -7.27 -2.81
N GLU A 51 7.40 -7.36 -2.82
CA GLU A 51 6.62 -7.56 -1.62
C GLU A 51 5.24 -8.10 -1.99
N PHE A 52 4.55 -8.70 -1.03
CA PHE A 52 3.18 -9.16 -1.17
C PHE A 52 2.30 -8.55 -0.09
N ALA A 53 1.04 -8.30 -0.44
CA ALA A 53 0.01 -7.94 0.53
C ALA A 53 -1.07 -9.02 0.48
N LYS A 54 -1.27 -9.66 1.61
CA LYS A 54 -2.26 -10.73 1.76
C LYS A 54 -3.46 -10.26 2.56
N GLU A 55 -4.42 -11.17 2.77
CA GLU A 55 -5.62 -10.92 3.56
C GLU A 55 -5.28 -10.25 4.90
N ASN A 56 -6.04 -9.22 5.24
CA ASN A 56 -5.89 -8.41 6.46
C ASN A 56 -4.64 -7.53 6.48
N GLU A 57 -4.04 -7.29 5.33
CA GLU A 57 -2.91 -6.36 5.22
C GLU A 57 -3.29 -5.16 4.37
N TRP A 58 -2.61 -4.03 4.61
CA TRP A 58 -2.75 -2.84 3.80
C TRP A 58 -1.93 -2.95 2.53
N VAL A 59 -2.46 -2.39 1.45
CA VAL A 59 -1.76 -2.27 0.19
C VAL A 59 -1.72 -0.79 -0.21
N ALA A 60 -0.51 -0.27 -0.38
CA ALA A 60 -0.30 1.12 -0.78
C ALA A 60 1.15 1.34 -1.18
N TYR A 61 1.37 2.29 -2.10
CA TYR A 61 2.73 2.79 -2.36
C TYR A 61 2.78 4.23 -1.87
N LEU A 62 3.12 4.39 -0.60
CA LEU A 62 2.93 5.64 0.12
C LEU A 62 3.85 6.76 -0.36
N LYS A 63 5.01 6.44 -0.92
CA LYS A 63 5.88 7.44 -1.51
C LYS A 63 5.16 8.22 -2.61
N SER A 64 4.44 7.51 -3.50
CA SER A 64 3.67 8.14 -4.57
C SER A 64 2.37 8.75 -4.03
N PHE A 65 1.67 8.03 -3.17
CA PHE A 65 0.39 8.46 -2.61
C PHE A 65 0.50 9.77 -1.83
N SER A 66 1.56 9.92 -1.03
CA SER A 66 1.72 11.09 -0.16
C SER A 66 2.35 12.29 -0.85
N THR A 67 3.20 12.07 -1.86
CA THR A 67 3.96 13.15 -2.51
C THR A 67 3.45 13.52 -3.90
N GLY A 68 2.65 12.67 -4.52
CA GLY A 68 2.23 12.87 -5.90
C GLY A 68 3.29 12.57 -6.95
N ILE A 69 4.41 11.97 -6.56
CA ILE A 69 5.46 11.55 -7.48
C ILE A 69 5.02 10.28 -8.19
N ILE A 70 5.33 10.14 -9.48
CA ILE A 70 4.99 8.93 -10.23
C ILE A 70 5.67 7.71 -9.59
N SER A 71 4.95 6.59 -9.59
CA SER A 71 5.43 5.37 -8.97
C SER A 71 6.50 4.69 -9.84
N ASP A 72 7.55 4.22 -9.19
CA ASP A 72 8.55 3.35 -9.80
C ASP A 72 8.23 1.86 -9.57
N MET A 73 7.06 1.57 -9.02
CA MET A 73 6.63 0.22 -8.68
C MET A 73 5.22 -0.03 -9.17
N SER A 74 4.94 -1.26 -9.55
CA SER A 74 3.60 -1.73 -9.92
C SER A 74 3.05 -2.65 -8.82
N ILE A 75 1.72 -2.69 -8.70
CA ILE A 75 1.02 -3.58 -7.78
C ILE A 75 -0.10 -4.25 -8.56
N LYS A 76 -0.10 -5.57 -8.62
CA LYS A 76 -1.14 -6.33 -9.31
C LYS A 76 -1.71 -7.45 -8.45
N ALA A 77 -2.90 -7.91 -8.80
CA ALA A 77 -3.53 -9.04 -8.15
C ALA A 77 -2.94 -10.35 -8.68
N ILE A 78 -2.46 -11.19 -7.77
CA ILE A 78 -1.97 -12.53 -8.07
C ILE A 78 -3.14 -13.52 -8.14
N GLU A 79 -4.19 -13.21 -7.41
CA GLU A 79 -5.47 -13.92 -7.46
C GLU A 79 -6.58 -12.88 -7.35
N ASP A 80 -7.83 -13.28 -7.62
CA ASP A 80 -8.97 -12.38 -7.50
C ASP A 80 -8.98 -11.78 -6.09
N THR A 81 -8.99 -10.46 -6.00
CA THR A 81 -8.79 -9.74 -4.74
C THR A 81 -9.93 -8.77 -4.50
N GLN A 82 -10.42 -8.77 -3.26
CA GLN A 82 -11.38 -7.78 -2.78
C GLN A 82 -10.67 -6.84 -1.83
N LEU A 83 -10.78 -5.55 -2.13
CA LEU A 83 -10.16 -4.48 -1.34
C LEU A 83 -11.22 -3.55 -0.79
N LEU A 84 -10.91 -2.94 0.35
CA LEU A 84 -11.52 -1.68 0.76
C LEU A 84 -10.54 -0.58 0.39
N THR A 85 -10.95 0.38 -0.42
CA THR A 85 -10.06 1.43 -0.92
C THR A 85 -10.48 2.81 -0.43
N LEU A 86 -9.48 3.65 -0.22
CA LEU A 86 -9.67 5.04 0.15
C LEU A 86 -8.80 5.90 -0.77
N SER A 87 -9.44 6.86 -1.46
CA SER A 87 -8.72 7.77 -2.34
C SER A 87 -8.02 8.86 -1.54
N SER A 88 -6.98 9.47 -2.13
CA SER A 88 -6.30 10.62 -1.51
C SER A 88 -7.25 11.78 -1.28
N LYS A 89 -8.20 11.98 -2.20
CA LYS A 89 -9.22 13.02 -2.07
C LYS A 89 -10.15 12.75 -0.88
N ALA A 90 -10.65 11.52 -0.77
CA ALA A 90 -11.53 11.13 0.34
C ALA A 90 -10.81 11.21 1.68
N MET A 91 -9.53 10.82 1.70
CA MET A 91 -8.71 10.92 2.90
C MET A 91 -8.54 12.38 3.34
N SER A 92 -8.26 13.29 2.39
CA SER A 92 -8.13 14.71 2.69
C SER A 92 -9.43 15.29 3.23
N GLU A 93 -10.57 14.93 2.64
CA GLU A 93 -11.88 15.37 3.11
C GLU A 93 -12.16 14.86 4.53
N LEU A 94 -11.82 13.60 4.81
CA LEU A 94 -11.98 13.00 6.13
C LEU A 94 -11.15 13.75 7.19
N PHE A 95 -9.91 14.05 6.88
CA PHE A 95 -9.02 14.74 7.81
C PHE A 95 -9.45 16.20 8.04
N ASN A 96 -10.00 16.84 7.03
CA ASN A 96 -10.55 18.19 7.18
C ASN A 96 -11.79 18.22 8.07
N LYS A 97 -12.61 17.18 8.03
CA LYS A 97 -13.81 17.06 8.86
C LYS A 97 -13.49 16.64 10.29
N GLN A 98 -12.44 15.85 10.49
CA GLN A 98 -12.07 15.27 11.78
C GLN A 98 -10.57 15.45 12.01
N PRO A 99 -10.14 16.59 12.57
CA PRO A 99 -8.70 16.85 12.75
C PRO A 99 -7.95 15.78 13.53
N LYS A 100 -8.64 15.02 14.39
CA LYS A 100 -8.01 13.92 15.14
C LYS A 100 -7.42 12.83 14.21
N PHE A 101 -7.93 12.70 12.99
CA PHE A 101 -7.40 11.75 12.02
C PHE A 101 -6.07 12.22 11.41
N MET A 102 -5.75 13.50 11.54
CA MET A 102 -4.48 14.05 11.04
C MET A 102 -3.28 13.42 11.76
N ALA A 103 -3.38 13.26 13.06
CA ALA A 103 -2.31 12.62 13.85
C ALA A 103 -2.13 11.17 13.42
N LEU A 104 -3.22 10.47 13.18
CA LEU A 104 -3.18 9.08 12.72
C LEU A 104 -2.55 8.97 11.32
N ARG A 105 -2.93 9.87 10.41
CA ARG A 105 -2.34 9.94 9.07
C ARG A 105 -0.83 10.15 9.15
N ASN A 106 -0.41 11.13 9.94
CA ASN A 106 1.02 11.45 10.08
C ASN A 106 1.79 10.28 10.66
N TYR A 107 1.21 9.59 11.64
CA TYR A 107 1.81 8.41 12.24
C TYR A 107 2.02 7.30 11.19
N TYR A 108 0.99 7.01 10.40
CA TYR A 108 1.08 5.99 9.35
C TYR A 108 2.07 6.34 8.25
N MET A 109 2.10 7.61 7.85
CA MET A 109 3.06 8.07 6.85
C MET A 109 4.49 7.97 7.34
N GLU A 110 4.73 8.33 8.58
CA GLU A 110 6.05 8.23 9.19
C GLU A 110 6.52 6.78 9.25
N LEU A 111 5.68 5.90 9.77
CA LEU A 111 5.98 4.46 9.82
C LEU A 111 6.27 3.88 8.43
N SER A 112 5.47 4.27 7.46
CA SER A 112 5.61 3.76 6.10
C SER A 112 6.85 4.30 5.41
N PHE A 113 7.21 5.53 5.67
CA PHE A 113 8.45 6.11 5.15
C PHE A 113 9.66 5.39 5.74
N ILE A 114 9.68 5.18 7.05
CA ILE A 114 10.75 4.43 7.71
C ILE A 114 10.81 3.00 7.18
N ARG A 115 9.64 2.35 7.09
CA ARG A 115 9.52 0.98 6.58
C ARG A 115 10.06 0.85 5.15
N ASN A 116 9.69 1.77 4.26
CA ASN A 116 10.16 1.74 2.88
C ASN A 116 11.65 1.98 2.76
N THR A 117 12.20 2.89 3.56
CA THR A 117 13.62 3.20 3.58
C THR A 117 14.42 2.01 4.11
N GLU A 118 14.00 1.44 5.22
CA GLU A 118 14.68 0.31 5.85
C GLU A 118 14.42 -1.00 5.11
N HIS A 119 13.27 -1.11 4.43
CA HIS A 119 12.95 -2.28 3.63
C HIS A 119 14.01 -2.53 2.55
N THR A 120 14.47 -1.48 1.89
CA THR A 120 15.53 -1.58 0.89
C THR A 120 16.81 -2.17 1.48
N SER A 121 17.17 -1.79 2.69
CA SER A 121 18.33 -2.32 3.41
C SER A 121 18.08 -3.70 4.00
N ALA A 122 16.92 -3.88 4.62
CA ALA A 122 16.58 -5.10 5.34
C ALA A 122 16.43 -6.31 4.43
N LEU A 123 15.86 -6.12 3.22
CA LEU A 123 15.69 -7.21 2.26
C LEU A 123 17.01 -7.85 1.83
N ALA A 124 18.11 -7.10 1.91
CA ALA A 124 19.42 -7.61 1.54
C ALA A 124 20.04 -8.49 2.64
N THR A 125 19.59 -8.37 3.89
CA THR A 125 20.27 -8.96 5.04
C THR A 125 19.41 -9.87 5.90
N LEU A 126 18.07 -9.77 5.82
CA LEU A 126 17.18 -10.53 6.69
C LEU A 126 16.53 -11.68 5.94
N ASN A 127 16.35 -12.81 6.63
CA ASN A 127 15.53 -13.91 6.09
C ASN A 127 14.04 -13.54 6.21
N ALA A 128 13.17 -14.38 5.63
CA ALA A 128 11.73 -14.08 5.57
C ALA A 128 11.10 -13.89 6.95
N LYS A 129 11.50 -14.69 7.94
CA LYS A 129 10.99 -14.57 9.30
C LYS A 129 11.42 -13.28 9.95
N GLN A 130 12.69 -12.93 9.82
CA GLN A 130 13.22 -11.68 10.37
C GLN A 130 12.60 -10.47 9.73
N ARG A 131 12.35 -10.49 8.42
CA ARG A 131 11.63 -9.43 7.73
C ARG A 131 10.21 -9.26 8.24
N TYR A 132 9.51 -10.37 8.43
CA TYR A 132 8.16 -10.35 8.98
C TYR A 132 8.14 -9.74 10.38
N GLU A 133 9.03 -10.20 11.25
CA GLU A 133 9.15 -9.69 12.62
C GLU A 133 9.49 -8.20 12.64
N PHE A 134 10.40 -7.78 11.78
CA PHE A 134 10.80 -6.38 11.64
C PHE A 134 9.59 -5.50 11.28
N PHE A 135 8.81 -5.91 10.29
CA PHE A 135 7.66 -5.14 9.84
C PHE A 135 6.53 -5.14 10.86
N CYS A 136 6.34 -6.21 11.59
CA CYS A 136 5.32 -6.28 12.64
C CYS A 136 5.70 -5.48 13.89
N ALA A 137 6.99 -5.35 14.19
CA ALA A 137 7.48 -4.59 15.33
C ALA A 137 7.41 -3.07 15.09
N ASN A 138 7.34 -2.64 13.86
CA ASN A 138 7.29 -1.24 13.47
C ASN A 138 5.96 -0.92 12.83
#